data_047d3ee18a943b9a3fc96164e292a822
#
_entry.id   047d3ee18a943b9a3fc96164e292a822
#
_cell.length_a   1.000
_cell.length_b   1.000
_cell.length_c   1.000
_cell.angle_alpha   90.00
_cell.angle_beta   90.00
_cell.angle_gamma   90.00
#
_symmetry.space_group_name_H-M   'P 1'
#
loop_
_entity.id
_entity.type
_entity.pdbx_description
1 polymer ?
#
loop_
_entity_poly.entity_id
_entity_poly.type
_entity_poly.pdbx_seq_one_letter_code
_entity_poly.pdbx_strand_id
1 'polypeptide(L)' 'MYYYEILKNLRIDNDKSQAEIAALLNTTQTYYSKYELGKHPLPIHHLITLCNYYNVSADYILGLPEGRPYGLSKTR' A
#
# COMPACT_ATOMS: atom_id res chain seq x y z
N MET A 1 7.45 5.76 -8.78
CA MET A 1 6.89 6.22 -7.50
C MET A 1 6.98 5.09 -6.51
N TYR A 2 7.40 5.38 -5.30
CA TYR A 2 7.51 4.35 -4.28
C TYR A 2 6.13 3.97 -3.74
N TYR A 3 5.99 2.71 -3.30
CA TYR A 3 4.70 2.21 -2.83
C TYR A 3 4.15 3.03 -1.67
N TYR A 4 5.01 3.56 -0.82
CA TYR A 4 4.53 4.33 0.34
C TYR A 4 3.96 5.68 -0.09
N GLU A 5 4.39 6.21 -1.23
CA GLU A 5 3.79 7.42 -1.77
C GLU A 5 2.41 7.13 -2.34
N ILE A 6 2.24 5.95 -2.95
CA ILE A 6 0.95 5.52 -3.47
C ILE A 6 -0.04 5.30 -2.33
N LEU A 7 0.43 4.73 -1.20
CA LEU A 7 -0.41 4.57 -0.02
C LEU A 7 -0.96 5.90 0.45
N LYS A 8 -0.10 6.91 0.53
CA LYS A 8 -0.52 8.23 0.98
C LYS A 8 -1.53 8.83 0.00
N ASN A 9 -1.27 8.69 -1.30
CA ASN A 9 -2.17 9.23 -2.32
C ASN A 9 -3.53 8.55 -2.28
N LEU A 10 -3.58 7.23 -2.11
CA LEU A 10 -4.83 6.52 -1.99
C LEU A 10 -5.63 7.00 -0.79
N ARG A 11 -4.95 7.21 0.33
CA ARG A 11 -5.62 7.67 1.53
C ARG A 11 -6.22 9.06 1.32
N ILE A 12 -5.45 9.97 0.75
CA ILE A 12 -5.90 11.33 0.51
C ILE A 12 -7.04 11.34 -0.52
N ASP A 13 -6.91 10.56 -1.59
CA ASP A 13 -7.91 10.52 -2.64
C ASP A 13 -9.24 9.97 -2.13
N ASN A 14 -9.21 9.17 -1.07
CA ASN A 14 -10.42 8.62 -0.47
C ASN A 14 -10.87 9.40 0.77
N ASP A 15 -10.29 10.58 0.99
CA ASP A 15 -10.65 11.48 2.09
C ASP A 15 -10.52 10.81 3.47
N LYS A 16 -9.49 10.02 3.65
CA LYS A 16 -9.24 9.33 4.92
C LYS A 16 -8.08 9.96 5.67
N SER A 17 -8.18 9.97 6.99
CA SER A 17 -7.07 10.43 7.82
C SER A 17 -6.12 9.28 8.10
N GLN A 18 -4.90 9.61 8.54
CA GLN A 18 -3.97 8.58 8.96
C GLN A 18 -4.53 7.79 10.15
N ALA A 19 -5.25 8.47 11.05
CA ALA A 19 -5.84 7.80 12.22
C ALA A 19 -6.88 6.76 11.79
N GLU A 20 -7.68 7.07 10.76
CA GLU A 20 -8.69 6.14 10.28
C GLU A 20 -8.04 4.89 9.69
N ILE A 21 -7.00 5.06 8.89
CA ILE A 21 -6.32 3.92 8.29
C ILE A 21 -5.55 3.12 9.35
N ALA A 22 -4.94 3.81 10.32
CA ALA A 22 -4.27 3.13 11.41
C ALA A 22 -5.25 2.24 12.19
N ALA A 23 -6.45 2.74 12.46
CA ALA A 23 -7.48 1.95 13.13
C ALA A 23 -7.88 0.73 12.30
N LEU A 24 -8.02 0.91 10.98
CA LEU A 24 -8.32 -0.20 10.09
C LEU A 24 -7.27 -1.30 10.17
N LEU A 25 -6.00 -0.91 10.27
CA LEU A 25 -4.88 -1.85 10.33
C LEU A 25 -4.57 -2.29 11.77
N ASN A 26 -5.36 -1.82 12.74
CA ASN A 26 -5.19 -2.18 14.14
C ASN A 26 -3.82 -1.77 14.66
N THR A 27 -3.38 -0.59 14.31
CA THR A 27 -2.10 -0.03 14.77
C THR A 27 -2.31 1.43 15.18
N THR A 28 -1.25 2.11 15.61
CA THR A 28 -1.34 3.50 16.02
C THR A 28 -1.09 4.41 14.84
N GLN A 29 -1.59 5.65 14.92
CA GLN A 29 -1.34 6.64 13.87
C GLN A 29 0.15 6.89 13.72
N THR A 30 0.89 6.95 14.83
CA THR A 30 2.32 7.19 14.77
C THR A 30 3.03 6.08 14.01
N TYR A 31 2.66 4.83 14.26
CA TYR A 31 3.28 3.72 13.58
C TYR A 31 2.88 3.69 12.10
N TYR A 32 1.60 3.91 11.82
CA TYR A 32 1.12 3.95 10.42
C TYR A 32 1.82 5.05 9.62
N SER A 33 2.06 6.22 10.24
CA SER A 33 2.71 7.31 9.52
C SER A 33 4.09 6.92 9.03
N LYS A 34 4.76 6.00 9.73
CA LYS A 34 6.08 5.52 9.31
C LYS A 34 6.01 4.66 8.06
N TYR A 35 4.88 4.00 7.81
CA TYR A 35 4.68 3.29 6.56
C TYR A 35 4.62 4.30 5.39
N GLU A 36 3.88 5.39 5.57
CA GLU A 36 3.76 6.41 4.51
C GLU A 36 5.04 7.18 4.28
N LEU A 37 5.92 7.22 5.28
CA LEU A 37 7.21 7.89 5.15
C LEU A 37 8.30 6.95 4.61
N GLY A 38 7.98 5.68 4.45
CA GLY A 38 8.96 4.71 3.99
C GLY A 38 9.96 4.29 5.05
N LYS A 39 9.70 4.64 6.33
CA LYS A 39 10.61 4.30 7.41
C LYS A 39 10.45 2.88 7.91
N HIS A 40 9.29 2.30 7.74
CA HIS A 40 9.04 0.90 8.07
C HIS A 40 8.39 0.22 6.88
N PRO A 41 8.78 -1.01 6.56
CA PRO A 41 8.15 -1.73 5.46
C PRO A 41 6.73 -2.13 5.82
N LEU A 42 5.84 -2.10 4.86
CA LEU A 42 4.45 -2.47 5.07
C LEU A 42 4.34 -3.99 5.10
N PRO A 43 3.84 -4.58 6.18
CA PRO A 43 3.65 -6.03 6.22
C PRO A 43 2.65 -6.49 5.17
N ILE A 44 2.83 -7.70 4.67
CA ILE A 44 1.98 -8.23 3.61
C ILE A 44 0.52 -8.30 4.05
N HIS A 45 0.24 -8.66 5.29
CA HIS A 45 -1.15 -8.73 5.75
C HIS A 45 -1.82 -7.35 5.76
N HIS A 46 -1.08 -6.29 5.99
CA HIS A 46 -1.61 -4.94 5.88
C HIS A 46 -1.82 -4.56 4.41
N LEU A 47 -0.93 -5.00 3.54
CA LEU A 47 -1.08 -4.76 2.11
C LEU A 47 -2.38 -5.39 1.61
N ILE A 48 -2.67 -6.62 2.02
CA ILE A 48 -3.89 -7.32 1.61
C ILE A 48 -5.13 -6.56 2.12
N THR A 49 -5.10 -6.12 3.38
CA THR A 49 -6.20 -5.36 3.96
C THR A 49 -6.45 -4.08 3.17
N LEU A 50 -5.38 -3.37 2.82
CA LEU A 50 -5.51 -2.11 2.09
C LEU A 50 -5.98 -2.33 0.64
N CYS A 51 -5.54 -3.39 -0.01
CA CYS A 51 -6.02 -3.73 -1.34
C CYS A 51 -7.53 -3.95 -1.32
N ASN A 52 -8.01 -4.68 -0.33
CA ASN A 52 -9.44 -4.93 -0.20
C ASN A 52 -10.21 -3.67 0.17
N TYR A 53 -9.64 -2.86 1.06
CA TYR A 53 -10.31 -1.64 1.51
C TYR A 53 -10.44 -0.62 0.39
N TYR A 54 -9.39 -0.40 -0.37
CA TYR A 54 -9.40 0.58 -1.46
C TYR A 54 -9.88 -0.04 -2.78
N ASN A 55 -10.09 -1.34 -2.81
CA ASN A 55 -10.49 -2.07 -4.01
C ASN A 55 -9.50 -1.86 -5.15
N VAL A 56 -8.25 -2.07 -4.87
CA VAL A 56 -7.16 -1.96 -5.85
C VAL A 56 -6.28 -3.20 -5.76
N SER A 57 -5.51 -3.44 -6.80
CA SER A 57 -4.61 -4.58 -6.82
C SER A 57 -3.33 -4.29 -6.03
N ALA A 58 -2.66 -5.33 -5.59
CA ALA A 58 -1.35 -5.20 -4.96
C ALA A 58 -0.35 -4.61 -5.95
N ASP A 59 -0.45 -4.95 -7.23
CA ASP A 59 0.44 -4.39 -8.24
C ASP A 59 0.31 -2.87 -8.30
N TYR A 60 -0.91 -2.35 -8.15
CA TYR A 60 -1.12 -0.91 -8.15
C TYR A 60 -0.43 -0.26 -6.96
N ILE A 61 -0.62 -0.81 -5.76
CA ILE A 61 0.00 -0.24 -4.56
C ILE A 61 1.51 -0.35 -4.64
N LEU A 62 2.02 -1.47 -5.13
CA LEU A 62 3.45 -1.68 -5.21
C LEU A 62 4.12 -0.91 -6.34
N GLY A 63 3.33 -0.28 -7.20
CA GLY A 63 3.87 0.48 -8.32
C GLY A 63 4.42 -0.37 -9.44
N LEU A 64 3.95 -1.62 -9.54
CA LEU A 64 4.44 -2.52 -10.57
C LEU A 64 3.67 -2.32 -11.87
N PRO A 65 4.33 -2.50 -13.00
CA PRO A 65 3.64 -2.35 -14.26
C PRO A 65 2.61 -3.47 -14.43
N GLU A 66 1.37 -3.05 -14.68
CA GLU A 66 0.32 -4.00 -14.88
C GLU A 66 0.51 -4.72 -16.18
N GLY A 67 0.18 -5.97 -16.21
CA GLY A 67 0.31 -6.76 -17.45
C GLY A 67 1.70 -7.22 -17.78
N ARG A 68 2.68 -6.94 -16.91
CA ARG A 68 4.02 -7.41 -17.20
C ARG A 68 4.05 -8.93 -17.14
N PRO A 69 4.56 -9.59 -18.17
CA PRO A 69 4.64 -11.03 -18.16
C PRO A 69 5.57 -11.52 -17.06
N TYR A 70 5.15 -12.54 -16.34
CA TYR A 70 5.93 -13.07 -15.28
C TYR A 70 7.02 -13.88 -15.83
N GLY A 71 8.11 -13.83 -15.25
CA GLY A 71 9.21 -14.67 -15.63
C GLY A 71 9.68 -14.52 -17.07
N LEU A 72 9.16 -13.57 -17.65
CA LEU A 72 9.47 -13.34 -18.92
C LEU A 72 10.76 -13.17 -19.04
N SER A 73 10.93 -13.25 -19.05
CA SER A 73 11.96 -12.98 -18.94
C SER A 73 12.61 -13.80 -18.18
N LYS A 74 12.40 -14.37 -17.75
CA LYS A 74 12.85 -15.02 -17.07
C LYS A 74 12.68 -16.09 -17.05
N THR A 75 12.29 -16.28 -17.26
CA THR A 75 11.95 -17.00 -17.27
C THR A 75 11.63 -17.57 -16.82
N ARG A 76 11.48 -17.81 -16.56
CA ARG A 76 10.99 -18.46 -16.19
C ARG A 76 11.21 -19.12 -16.41
#